data_5205f51d1040c916d28c9bb352b55e9b
#
_entry.id   5205f51d1040c916d28c9bb352b55e9b
#
_cell.length_a   1.000
_cell.length_b   1.000
_cell.length_c   1.000
_cell.angle_alpha   90.00
_cell.angle_beta   90.00
_cell.angle_gamma   90.00
#
_symmetry.space_group_name_H-M   'P 1'
#
loop_
_entity.id
_entity.type
_entity.pdbx_description
1 polymer ?
#
loop_
_entity_poly.entity_id
_entity_poly.type
_entity_poly.pdbx_seq_one_letter_code
_entity_poly.pdbx_strand_id
1 'polypeptide(L)'
;MRNLKIIRQLPVLIIAGGISRRMGNKNKLFLKIGNNYLVNIVVKKFHILGFRKIYIVLGYQSQKVKKILNKKYVKILINKSFNLGQSSSIKYGLSKIDRGESDILIALSDMPFFSADLILNLVDRHFSISKYKNVITLPKFKDSYRNPVIWNNVFFSELKNLEGDRGGKSIIYKNLDAINVVEWSSENELMDIDKKKDLFLLKKRFNSNLNSKYLFLLKSV
;
A
#
# COMPACT_ATOMS: atom_id res chain seq x y z
N MET A 1 -9.54 20.01 9.57
CA MET A 1 -8.34 20.68 9.02
C MET A 1 -7.01 20.05 9.45
N ARG A 2 -6.86 19.57 10.72
CA ARG A 2 -5.62 18.94 11.24
C ARG A 2 -5.19 17.70 10.43
N ASN A 3 -6.12 16.83 10.07
CA ASN A 3 -5.84 15.57 9.36
C ASN A 3 -5.31 15.77 7.94
N LEU A 4 -5.76 16.82 7.23
CA LEU A 4 -5.25 17.09 5.87
C LEU A 4 -3.77 17.50 5.86
N LYS A 5 -3.30 18.23 6.91
CA LYS A 5 -1.88 18.59 7.03
C LYS A 5 -1.01 17.34 7.25
N ILE A 6 -1.47 16.45 8.13
CA ILE A 6 -0.79 15.17 8.42
C ILE A 6 -0.72 14.31 7.17
N ILE A 7 -1.85 14.11 6.48
CA ILE A 7 -1.93 13.28 5.25
C ILE A 7 -0.99 13.81 4.15
N ARG A 8 -0.90 15.14 3.99
CA ARG A 8 0.00 15.74 3.00
C ARG A 8 1.47 15.51 3.30
N GLN A 9 1.84 15.35 4.55
CA GLN A 9 3.23 15.18 5.00
C GLN A 9 3.63 13.71 5.12
N LEU A 10 2.68 12.80 5.44
CA LEU A 10 2.95 11.38 5.59
C LEU A 10 3.33 10.76 4.23
N PRO A 11 4.56 10.23 4.08
CA PRO A 11 4.94 9.53 2.86
C PRO A 11 4.23 8.19 2.74
N VAL A 12 3.85 7.86 1.52
CA VAL A 12 3.31 6.55 1.12
C VAL A 12 4.33 5.84 0.27
N LEU A 13 4.74 4.64 0.68
CA LEU A 13 5.60 3.74 -0.08
C LEU A 13 4.77 2.58 -0.62
N ILE A 14 4.52 2.58 -1.92
CA ILE A 14 3.78 1.51 -2.60
C ILE A 14 4.78 0.46 -3.11
N ILE A 15 4.65 -0.78 -2.63
CA ILE A 15 5.49 -1.89 -3.07
C ILE A 15 4.87 -2.54 -4.31
N ALA A 16 5.59 -2.50 -5.42
CA ALA A 16 5.17 -2.95 -6.75
C ALA A 16 6.26 -3.72 -7.50
N GLY A 17 7.24 -4.29 -6.78
CA GLY A 17 8.41 -4.98 -7.36
C GLY A 17 8.22 -6.46 -7.66
N GLY A 18 7.12 -7.08 -7.22
CA GLY A 18 6.90 -8.53 -7.26
C GLY A 18 6.79 -9.13 -8.68
N ILE A 19 7.22 -10.39 -8.81
CA ILE A 19 7.25 -11.13 -10.09
C ILE A 19 5.86 -11.65 -10.51
N SER A 20 4.87 -11.62 -9.61
CA SER A 20 3.50 -12.14 -9.86
C SER A 20 3.46 -13.63 -10.25
N ARG A 21 4.28 -14.49 -9.65
CA ARG A 21 4.45 -15.92 -10.02
C ARG A 21 3.12 -16.67 -10.16
N ARG A 22 2.14 -16.41 -9.28
CA ARG A 22 0.82 -17.08 -9.28
C ARG A 22 -0.10 -16.65 -10.43
N MET A 23 0.26 -15.59 -11.17
CA MET A 23 -0.47 -15.11 -12.34
C MET A 23 0.06 -15.68 -13.66
N GLY A 24 1.02 -16.64 -13.61
CA GLY A 24 1.76 -17.13 -14.75
C GLY A 24 2.71 -16.03 -15.28
N ASN A 25 2.87 -15.94 -16.61
CA ASN A 25 3.78 -14.96 -17.22
C ASN A 25 3.23 -13.52 -17.27
N LYS A 26 2.09 -13.24 -16.62
CA LYS A 26 1.44 -11.92 -16.66
C LYS A 26 1.68 -11.17 -15.36
N ASN A 27 2.30 -10.00 -15.45
CA ASN A 27 2.42 -9.10 -14.32
C ASN A 27 1.06 -8.53 -13.94
N LYS A 28 0.61 -8.75 -12.69
CA LYS A 28 -0.69 -8.32 -12.18
C LYS A 28 -0.94 -6.81 -12.24
N LEU A 29 0.12 -6.00 -12.30
CA LEU A 29 0.02 -4.55 -12.41
C LEU A 29 -0.63 -4.07 -13.72
N PHE A 30 -0.59 -4.93 -14.78
CA PHE A 30 -1.26 -4.67 -16.06
C PHE A 30 -2.73 -5.09 -16.08
N LEU A 31 -3.24 -5.70 -15.01
CA LEU A 31 -4.67 -5.99 -14.92
C LEU A 31 -5.45 -4.68 -14.93
N LYS A 32 -6.64 -4.73 -15.54
CA LYS A 32 -7.54 -3.58 -15.60
C LYS A 32 -8.83 -3.85 -14.82
N ILE A 33 -9.30 -2.82 -14.13
CA ILE A 33 -10.63 -2.72 -13.56
C ILE A 33 -11.28 -1.52 -14.26
N GLY A 34 -12.29 -1.80 -15.10
CA GLY A 34 -12.75 -0.82 -16.10
C GLY A 34 -11.60 -0.46 -17.06
N ASN A 35 -11.40 0.81 -17.29
CA ASN A 35 -10.33 1.33 -18.16
C ASN A 35 -9.01 1.57 -17.45
N ASN A 36 -8.95 1.40 -16.13
CA ASN A 36 -7.78 1.76 -15.33
C ASN A 36 -6.90 0.54 -15.00
N TYR A 37 -5.59 0.67 -15.18
CA TYR A 37 -4.63 -0.33 -14.70
C TYR A 37 -4.63 -0.39 -13.17
N LEU A 38 -4.49 -1.59 -12.62
CA LEU A 38 -4.48 -1.87 -11.19
C LEU A 38 -3.54 -0.93 -10.42
N VAL A 39 -2.34 -0.78 -10.91
CA VAL A 39 -1.32 0.08 -10.29
C VAL A 39 -1.73 1.55 -10.23
N ASN A 40 -2.41 2.05 -11.27
CA ASN A 40 -2.89 3.43 -11.30
C ASN A 40 -4.05 3.67 -10.34
N ILE A 41 -4.90 2.67 -10.13
CA ILE A 41 -6.01 2.74 -9.17
C ILE A 41 -5.46 3.01 -7.77
N VAL A 42 -4.46 2.23 -7.35
CA VAL A 42 -3.85 2.36 -6.02
C VAL A 42 -3.18 3.74 -5.86
N VAL A 43 -2.36 4.15 -6.82
CA VAL A 43 -1.69 5.47 -6.80
C VAL A 43 -2.72 6.61 -6.75
N LYS A 44 -3.74 6.56 -7.62
CA LYS A 44 -4.78 7.59 -7.69
C LYS A 44 -5.55 7.72 -6.40
N LYS A 45 -5.87 6.61 -5.74
CA LYS A 45 -6.58 6.62 -4.45
C LYS A 45 -5.82 7.40 -3.39
N PHE A 46 -4.53 7.13 -3.20
CA PHE A 46 -3.71 7.90 -2.26
C PHE A 46 -3.63 9.38 -2.63
N HIS A 47 -3.50 9.70 -3.92
CA HIS A 47 -3.48 11.09 -4.37
C HIS A 47 -4.80 11.84 -4.06
N ILE A 48 -5.95 11.21 -4.31
CA ILE A 48 -7.28 11.76 -4.04
C ILE A 48 -7.52 11.96 -2.55
N LEU A 49 -7.02 11.04 -1.70
CA LEU A 49 -7.05 11.17 -0.25
C LEU A 49 -6.20 12.34 0.29
N GLY A 50 -5.41 12.97 -0.57
CA GLY A 50 -4.64 14.15 -0.22
C GLY A 50 -3.16 13.91 0.02
N PHE A 51 -2.66 12.67 -0.08
CA PHE A 51 -1.24 12.39 0.03
C PHE A 51 -0.46 13.09 -1.09
N ARG A 52 0.69 13.68 -0.76
CA ARG A 52 1.56 14.40 -1.70
C ARG A 52 2.93 13.77 -1.86
N LYS A 53 3.37 12.98 -0.89
CA LYS A 53 4.63 12.23 -0.89
C LYS A 53 4.35 10.77 -1.23
N ILE A 54 4.01 10.46 -2.49
CA ILE A 54 3.70 9.10 -2.96
C ILE A 54 4.89 8.55 -3.73
N TYR A 55 5.43 7.43 -3.27
CA TYR A 55 6.54 6.71 -3.88
C TYR A 55 6.07 5.32 -4.30
N ILE A 56 6.51 4.84 -5.46
CA ILE A 56 6.26 3.47 -5.89
C ILE A 56 7.57 2.77 -6.24
N VAL A 57 7.82 1.61 -5.65
CA VAL A 57 8.98 0.78 -5.96
C VAL A 57 8.60 -0.25 -7.00
N LEU A 58 9.14 -0.10 -8.20
CA LEU A 58 8.99 -1.03 -9.30
C LEU A 58 10.18 -2.01 -9.35
N GLY A 59 9.93 -3.23 -9.80
CA GLY A 59 10.94 -4.27 -10.01
C GLY A 59 10.73 -4.98 -11.34
N TYR A 60 10.07 -6.13 -11.30
CA TYR A 60 9.79 -6.92 -12.49
C TYR A 60 9.05 -6.11 -13.57
N GLN A 61 9.58 -6.15 -14.79
CA GLN A 61 9.05 -5.38 -15.93
C GLN A 61 8.90 -3.87 -15.67
N SER A 62 9.75 -3.30 -14.84
CA SER A 62 9.66 -1.90 -14.40
C SER A 62 9.52 -0.92 -15.55
N GLN A 63 10.23 -1.10 -16.67
CA GLN A 63 10.14 -0.21 -17.84
C GLN A 63 8.75 -0.24 -18.50
N LYS A 64 8.11 -1.42 -18.55
CA LYS A 64 6.74 -1.56 -19.08
C LYS A 64 5.73 -0.92 -18.12
N VAL A 65 5.86 -1.17 -16.81
CA VAL A 65 4.97 -0.58 -15.78
C VAL A 65 5.11 0.95 -15.76
N LYS A 66 6.35 1.47 -15.90
CA LYS A 66 6.61 2.92 -15.97
C LYS A 66 5.87 3.61 -17.13
N LYS A 67 5.64 2.91 -18.26
CA LYS A 67 4.91 3.46 -19.43
C LYS A 67 3.44 3.67 -19.16
N ILE A 68 2.81 2.83 -18.33
CA ILE A 68 1.38 2.89 -18.01
C ILE A 68 1.07 3.72 -16.76
N LEU A 69 2.09 4.04 -15.94
CA LEU A 69 1.91 4.82 -14.72
C LEU A 69 1.64 6.29 -15.01
N ASN A 70 0.65 6.85 -14.32
CA ASN A 70 0.45 8.29 -14.29
C ASN A 70 1.50 8.95 -13.38
N LYS A 71 2.57 9.44 -13.99
CA LYS A 71 3.74 10.01 -13.30
C LYS A 71 3.46 11.32 -12.56
N LYS A 72 2.32 11.97 -12.84
CA LYS A 72 1.93 13.23 -12.18
C LYS A 72 1.74 13.06 -10.68
N TYR A 73 1.35 11.86 -10.24
CA TYR A 73 0.92 11.61 -8.87
C TYR A 73 1.93 10.83 -8.03
N VAL A 74 3.04 10.36 -8.62
CA VAL A 74 3.92 9.39 -7.94
C VAL A 74 5.38 9.53 -8.36
N LYS A 75 6.29 9.47 -7.38
CA LYS A 75 7.73 9.34 -7.61
C LYS A 75 8.09 7.87 -7.82
N ILE A 76 8.62 7.54 -8.99
CA ILE A 76 8.94 6.16 -9.36
C ILE A 76 10.37 5.83 -8.92
N LEU A 77 10.51 4.75 -8.18
CA LEU A 77 11.76 4.15 -7.72
C LEU A 77 11.94 2.79 -8.41
N ILE A 78 13.10 2.53 -9.02
CA ILE A 78 13.38 1.26 -9.73
C ILE A 78 14.36 0.44 -8.90
N ASN A 79 13.87 -0.65 -8.31
CA ASN A 79 14.70 -1.61 -7.60
C ASN A 79 15.24 -2.67 -8.57
N LYS A 80 16.53 -2.65 -8.83
CA LYS A 80 17.19 -3.65 -9.68
C LYS A 80 17.34 -5.04 -9.01
N SER A 81 17.33 -5.06 -7.68
CA SER A 81 17.46 -6.27 -6.86
C SER A 81 16.11 -6.88 -6.46
N PHE A 82 15.04 -6.63 -7.23
CA PHE A 82 13.68 -7.11 -6.94
C PHE A 82 13.55 -8.64 -6.82
N ASN A 83 14.45 -9.38 -7.46
CA ASN A 83 14.53 -10.84 -7.39
C ASN A 83 14.89 -11.37 -6.00
N LEU A 84 15.47 -10.53 -5.14
CA LEU A 84 15.77 -10.86 -3.73
C LEU A 84 14.52 -10.80 -2.83
N GLY A 85 13.32 -10.64 -3.40
CA GLY A 85 12.06 -10.68 -2.68
C GLY A 85 11.52 -9.31 -2.26
N GLN A 86 10.40 -9.33 -1.54
CA GLN A 86 9.68 -8.12 -1.13
C GLN A 86 10.52 -7.22 -0.23
N SER A 87 11.34 -7.80 0.65
CA SER A 87 12.24 -7.08 1.55
C SER A 87 13.16 -6.12 0.80
N SER A 88 13.70 -6.52 -0.35
CA SER A 88 14.58 -5.69 -1.16
C SER A 88 13.88 -4.41 -1.65
N SER A 89 12.59 -4.49 -1.97
CA SER A 89 11.80 -3.34 -2.40
C SER A 89 11.49 -2.39 -1.25
N ILE A 90 11.23 -2.92 -0.05
CA ILE A 90 11.04 -2.12 1.17
C ILE A 90 12.34 -1.38 1.50
N LYS A 91 13.47 -2.09 1.58
CA LYS A 91 14.81 -1.51 1.83
C LYS A 91 15.14 -0.39 0.85
N TYR A 92 14.95 -0.67 -0.44
CA TYR A 92 15.25 0.30 -1.50
C TYR A 92 14.36 1.54 -1.38
N GLY A 93 13.06 1.37 -1.16
CA GLY A 93 12.13 2.46 -0.95
C GLY A 93 12.52 3.34 0.24
N LEU A 94 12.77 2.73 1.39
CA LEU A 94 13.19 3.45 2.61
C LEU A 94 14.51 4.20 2.42
N SER A 95 15.46 3.67 1.65
CA SER A 95 16.73 4.36 1.37
C SER A 95 16.60 5.61 0.50
N LYS A 96 15.46 5.78 -0.20
CA LYS A 96 15.17 6.90 -1.11
C LYS A 96 14.18 7.92 -0.57
N ILE A 97 13.54 7.62 0.56
CA ILE A 97 12.67 8.55 1.26
C ILE A 97 13.55 9.44 2.13
N ASP A 98 13.24 10.73 2.16
CA ASP A 98 14.07 11.72 2.84
C ASP A 98 14.36 11.35 4.30
N ARG A 99 15.63 11.53 4.70
CA ARG A 99 16.08 11.35 6.09
C ARG A 99 15.44 12.43 6.95
N GLY A 100 14.48 12.08 7.76
CA GLY A 100 13.76 13.05 8.62
C GLY A 100 12.27 12.77 8.69
N GLU A 101 11.79 11.79 7.91
CA GLU A 101 10.41 11.32 8.07
C GLU A 101 10.29 10.52 9.37
N SER A 102 9.35 10.94 10.22
CA SER A 102 9.05 10.23 11.49
C SER A 102 8.20 8.99 11.28
N ASP A 103 7.42 8.97 10.21
CA ASP A 103 6.46 7.89 9.95
C ASP A 103 6.34 7.63 8.44
N ILE A 104 5.97 6.41 8.07
CA ILE A 104 5.71 6.02 6.68
C ILE A 104 4.52 5.07 6.58
N LEU A 105 3.65 5.27 5.60
CA LEU A 105 2.63 4.30 5.24
C LEU A 105 3.18 3.39 4.14
N ILE A 106 3.28 2.08 4.43
CA ILE A 106 3.66 1.07 3.44
C ILE A 106 2.41 0.36 2.95
N ALA A 107 2.17 0.40 1.64
CA ALA A 107 1.04 -0.22 0.97
C ALA A 107 1.48 -1.17 -0.14
N LEU A 108 0.60 -2.09 -0.52
CA LEU A 108 0.81 -3.01 -1.63
C LEU A 108 0.06 -2.54 -2.88
N SER A 109 0.68 -2.66 -4.03
CA SER A 109 0.12 -2.22 -5.33
C SER A 109 -1.01 -3.10 -5.86
N ASP A 110 -1.25 -4.23 -5.23
CA ASP A 110 -2.26 -5.24 -5.58
C ASP A 110 -3.51 -5.20 -4.69
N MET A 111 -3.61 -4.22 -3.81
CA MET A 111 -4.76 -3.98 -2.93
C MET A 111 -5.55 -2.74 -3.38
N PRO A 112 -6.35 -2.82 -4.46
CA PRO A 112 -7.02 -1.63 -5.02
C PRO A 112 -8.30 -1.24 -4.28
N PHE A 113 -8.81 -2.06 -3.36
CA PHE A 113 -10.16 -1.91 -2.82
C PHE A 113 -10.24 -1.24 -1.44
N PHE A 114 -9.12 -0.90 -0.81
CA PHE A 114 -9.16 -0.16 0.45
C PHE A 114 -10.04 1.10 0.32
N SER A 115 -10.84 1.38 1.35
CA SER A 115 -11.69 2.58 1.40
C SER A 115 -10.92 3.82 1.86
N ALA A 116 -11.51 4.98 1.63
CA ALA A 116 -11.03 6.22 2.23
C ALA A 116 -11.09 6.12 3.75
N ASP A 117 -12.19 5.58 4.28
CA ASP A 117 -12.44 5.45 5.71
C ASP A 117 -11.38 4.58 6.40
N LEU A 118 -10.95 3.47 5.77
CA LEU A 118 -9.85 2.64 6.28
C LEU A 118 -8.57 3.47 6.45
N ILE A 119 -8.16 4.19 5.40
CA ILE A 119 -6.91 4.96 5.44
C ILE A 119 -6.98 6.11 6.44
N LEU A 120 -8.10 6.82 6.50
CA LEU A 120 -8.31 7.91 7.44
C LEU A 120 -8.30 7.41 8.89
N ASN A 121 -8.96 6.29 9.18
CA ASN A 121 -8.92 5.66 10.50
C ASN A 121 -7.50 5.24 10.90
N LEU A 122 -6.73 4.64 9.98
CA LEU A 122 -5.34 4.28 10.25
C LEU A 122 -4.51 5.52 10.60
N VAL A 123 -4.64 6.60 9.82
CA VAL A 123 -3.91 7.86 10.06
C VAL A 123 -4.31 8.46 11.41
N ASP A 124 -5.61 8.57 11.69
CA ASP A 124 -6.12 9.16 12.94
C ASP A 124 -5.65 8.37 14.17
N ARG A 125 -5.80 7.06 14.13
CA ARG A 125 -5.35 6.17 15.21
C ARG A 125 -3.85 6.21 15.40
N HIS A 126 -3.07 6.26 14.31
CA HIS A 126 -1.62 6.36 14.39
C HIS A 126 -1.19 7.65 15.10
N PHE A 127 -1.62 8.79 14.59
CA PHE A 127 -1.20 10.10 15.10
C PHE A 127 -1.85 10.52 16.43
N SER A 128 -2.86 9.79 16.90
CA SER A 128 -3.36 9.94 18.26
C SER A 128 -2.40 9.38 19.32
N ILE A 129 -1.61 8.35 18.95
CA ILE A 129 -0.75 7.59 19.87
C ILE A 129 0.74 7.85 19.64
N SER A 130 1.19 8.05 18.39
CA SER A 130 2.60 8.18 18.02
C SER A 130 3.34 9.33 18.69
N LYS A 131 2.62 10.28 19.25
CA LYS A 131 3.20 11.36 20.08
C LYS A 131 3.72 10.89 21.42
N TYR A 132 3.22 9.77 21.92
CA TYR A 132 3.46 9.28 23.28
C TYR A 132 4.30 8.01 23.30
N LYS A 133 4.26 7.22 22.23
CA LYS A 133 5.02 5.98 22.11
C LYS A 133 5.31 5.62 20.66
N ASN A 134 6.36 4.82 20.46
CA ASN A 134 6.65 4.19 19.17
C ASN A 134 5.53 3.22 18.80
N VAL A 135 5.02 3.29 17.58
CA VAL A 135 3.82 2.57 17.20
C VAL A 135 3.87 2.04 15.76
N ILE A 136 3.32 0.85 15.58
CA ILE A 136 3.00 0.25 14.28
C ILE A 136 1.48 0.20 14.18
N THR A 137 0.88 0.95 13.25
CA THR A 137 -0.58 0.97 13.10
C THR A 137 -1.01 0.23 11.84
N LEU A 138 -1.95 -0.70 12.01
CA LEU A 138 -2.36 -1.59 10.93
C LEU A 138 -3.81 -2.06 11.09
N PRO A 139 -4.49 -2.43 9.99
CA PRO A 139 -5.81 -3.01 10.08
C PRO A 139 -5.73 -4.48 10.49
N LYS A 140 -6.75 -4.93 11.21
CA LYS A 140 -6.95 -6.33 11.57
C LYS A 140 -8.33 -6.76 11.12
N PHE A 141 -8.41 -7.90 10.46
CA PHE A 141 -9.67 -8.57 10.13
C PHE A 141 -9.66 -9.95 10.78
N LYS A 142 -10.61 -10.19 11.67
CA LYS A 142 -10.59 -11.38 12.56
C LYS A 142 -9.23 -11.47 13.27
N ASP A 143 -8.55 -12.60 13.19
CA ASP A 143 -7.26 -12.82 13.85
C ASP A 143 -6.05 -12.48 12.96
N SER A 144 -6.26 -11.79 11.82
CA SER A 144 -5.21 -11.54 10.84
C SER A 144 -4.88 -10.07 10.70
N TYR A 145 -3.62 -9.72 10.92
CA TYR A 145 -3.05 -8.41 10.57
C TYR A 145 -2.94 -8.25 9.06
N ARG A 146 -3.28 -7.05 8.56
CA ARG A 146 -3.38 -6.76 7.12
C ARG A 146 -2.58 -5.50 6.75
N ASN A 147 -2.47 -5.26 5.44
CA ASN A 147 -1.98 -4.01 4.87
C ASN A 147 -3.15 -3.04 4.58
N PRO A 148 -2.87 -1.72 4.43
CA PRO A 148 -1.55 -1.06 4.57
C PRO A 148 -1.15 -0.86 6.03
N VAL A 149 0.15 -0.59 6.28
CA VAL A 149 0.70 -0.43 7.62
C VAL A 149 1.41 0.91 7.74
N ILE A 150 1.15 1.66 8.81
CA ILE A 150 1.92 2.87 9.15
C ILE A 150 2.97 2.49 10.18
N TRP A 151 4.22 2.83 9.86
CA TRP A 151 5.41 2.52 10.65
C TRP A 151 6.03 3.78 11.20
N ASN A 152 6.29 3.83 12.49
CA ASN A 152 7.15 4.85 13.08
C ASN A 152 8.61 4.57 12.72
N ASN A 153 9.44 5.62 12.62
CA ASN A 153 10.83 5.55 12.13
C ASN A 153 11.76 4.67 12.99
N VAL A 154 11.43 4.43 14.24
CA VAL A 154 12.23 3.53 15.10
C VAL A 154 12.29 2.11 14.53
N PHE A 155 11.29 1.70 13.74
CA PHE A 155 11.22 0.40 13.07
C PHE A 155 11.91 0.38 11.70
N PHE A 156 12.40 1.52 11.18
CA PHE A 156 13.03 1.58 9.86
C PHE A 156 14.31 0.76 9.79
N SER A 157 15.07 0.66 10.89
CA SER A 157 16.23 -0.22 10.96
C SER A 157 15.84 -1.69 10.78
N GLU A 158 14.83 -2.16 11.49
CA GLU A 158 14.34 -3.54 11.34
C GLU A 158 13.79 -3.80 9.94
N LEU A 159 13.04 -2.85 9.36
CA LEU A 159 12.55 -2.94 7.97
C LEU A 159 13.70 -3.00 6.95
N LYS A 160 14.80 -2.29 7.19
CA LYS A 160 16.01 -2.34 6.34
C LYS A 160 16.81 -3.63 6.53
N ASN A 161 16.61 -4.37 7.60
CA ASN A 161 17.27 -5.65 7.88
C ASN A 161 16.45 -6.88 7.45
N LEU A 162 15.22 -6.69 6.92
CA LEU A 162 14.41 -7.80 6.37
C LEU A 162 15.14 -8.52 5.24
N GLU A 163 14.90 -9.83 5.10
CA GLU A 163 15.49 -10.64 4.04
C GLU A 163 14.44 -11.47 3.29
N GLY A 164 14.74 -11.79 2.03
CA GLY A 164 13.93 -12.65 1.17
C GLY A 164 12.53 -12.08 0.89
N ASP A 165 11.56 -12.96 0.75
CA ASP A 165 10.17 -12.63 0.43
C ASP A 165 9.35 -12.23 1.69
N ARG A 166 10.05 -11.82 2.76
CA ARG A 166 9.43 -11.39 4.01
C ARG A 166 9.05 -9.91 3.92
N GLY A 167 7.77 -9.63 4.15
CA GLY A 167 7.30 -8.27 4.44
C GLY A 167 7.47 -7.93 5.93
N GLY A 168 6.89 -6.82 6.38
CA GLY A 168 6.97 -6.39 7.78
C GLY A 168 6.30 -7.30 8.82
N LYS A 169 5.70 -8.42 8.39
CA LYS A 169 4.92 -9.31 9.28
C LYS A 169 5.75 -9.87 10.43
N SER A 170 7.01 -10.24 10.20
CA SER A 170 7.91 -10.73 11.26
C SER A 170 8.22 -9.67 12.31
N ILE A 171 8.36 -8.41 11.89
CA ILE A 171 8.59 -7.27 12.80
C ILE A 171 7.33 -7.02 13.64
N ILE A 172 6.14 -7.09 13.04
CA ILE A 172 4.86 -6.95 13.74
C ILE A 172 4.76 -7.96 14.88
N TYR A 173 5.00 -9.25 14.61
CA TYR A 173 4.90 -10.29 15.65
C TYR A 173 6.01 -10.23 16.71
N LYS A 174 7.13 -9.61 16.39
CA LYS A 174 8.23 -9.38 17.36
C LYS A 174 7.95 -8.20 18.29
N ASN A 175 7.12 -7.25 17.87
CA ASN A 175 6.87 -5.98 18.57
C ASN A 175 5.38 -5.80 18.93
N LEU A 176 4.75 -6.81 19.53
CA LEU A 176 3.30 -6.81 19.83
C LEU A 176 2.86 -5.62 20.70
N ASP A 177 3.71 -5.19 21.64
CA ASP A 177 3.43 -4.06 22.53
C ASP A 177 3.41 -2.70 21.80
N ALA A 178 4.02 -2.64 20.60
CA ALA A 178 4.00 -1.46 19.75
C ALA A 178 2.83 -1.46 18.75
N ILE A 179 2.00 -2.50 18.73
CA ILE A 179 0.90 -2.61 17.77
C ILE A 179 -0.28 -1.72 18.19
N ASN A 180 -0.75 -0.93 17.23
CA ASN A 180 -1.99 -0.19 17.31
C ASN A 180 -2.96 -0.71 16.24
N VAL A 181 -3.94 -1.47 16.68
CA VAL A 181 -4.88 -2.16 15.77
C VAL A 181 -6.04 -1.25 15.42
N VAL A 182 -6.41 -1.24 14.13
CA VAL A 182 -7.70 -0.76 13.63
C VAL A 182 -8.52 -1.98 13.22
N GLU A 183 -9.47 -2.38 14.07
CA GLU A 183 -10.39 -3.47 13.72
C GLU A 183 -11.21 -3.07 12.49
N TRP A 184 -11.26 -3.95 11.48
CA TRP A 184 -11.90 -3.67 10.21
C TRP A 184 -12.83 -4.81 9.79
N SER A 185 -14.07 -4.49 9.48
CA SER A 185 -15.11 -5.49 9.19
C SER A 185 -15.14 -5.96 7.74
N SER A 186 -14.57 -5.19 6.80
CA SER A 186 -14.58 -5.50 5.37
C SER A 186 -13.34 -6.24 4.92
N GLU A 187 -13.42 -7.58 4.80
CA GLU A 187 -12.34 -8.37 4.22
C GLU A 187 -11.99 -7.94 2.79
N ASN A 188 -13.01 -7.57 2.01
CA ASN A 188 -12.83 -7.20 0.60
C ASN A 188 -11.91 -5.99 0.41
N GLU A 189 -11.95 -5.05 1.36
CA GLU A 189 -11.10 -3.85 1.31
C GLU A 189 -9.63 -4.17 1.63
N LEU A 190 -9.40 -5.28 2.30
CA LEU A 190 -8.08 -5.74 2.75
C LEU A 190 -7.50 -6.85 1.86
N MET A 191 -8.22 -7.24 0.80
CA MET A 191 -7.77 -8.30 -0.12
C MET A 191 -6.74 -7.79 -1.12
N ASP A 192 -5.73 -8.62 -1.34
CA ASP A 192 -4.82 -8.52 -2.48
C ASP A 192 -5.34 -9.32 -3.68
N ILE A 193 -4.97 -8.90 -4.89
CA ILE A 193 -5.24 -9.62 -6.13
C ILE A 193 -4.03 -10.50 -6.44
N ASP A 194 -4.14 -11.79 -6.12
CA ASP A 194 -3.08 -12.76 -6.36
C ASP A 194 -3.34 -13.69 -7.55
N LYS A 195 -4.61 -13.94 -7.87
CA LYS A 195 -5.04 -14.88 -8.92
C LYS A 195 -6.10 -14.23 -9.81
N LYS A 196 -6.26 -14.75 -11.02
CA LYS A 196 -7.33 -14.28 -11.95
C LYS A 196 -8.74 -14.38 -11.37
N LYS A 197 -9.01 -15.42 -10.55
CA LYS A 197 -10.29 -15.57 -9.87
C LYS A 197 -10.59 -14.43 -8.88
N ASP A 198 -9.57 -13.90 -8.21
CA ASP A 198 -9.73 -12.81 -7.26
C ASP A 198 -10.22 -11.55 -8.00
N LEU A 199 -9.65 -11.29 -9.18
CA LEU A 199 -10.09 -10.19 -10.04
C LEU A 199 -11.56 -10.39 -10.52
N PHE A 200 -11.95 -11.61 -10.86
CA PHE A 200 -13.32 -11.91 -11.28
C PHE A 200 -14.32 -11.70 -10.14
N LEU A 201 -14.04 -12.22 -8.96
CA LEU A 201 -14.86 -12.05 -7.77
C LEU A 201 -15.03 -10.57 -7.42
N LEU A 202 -13.95 -9.82 -7.51
CA LEU A 202 -13.94 -8.39 -7.21
C LEU A 202 -14.72 -7.59 -8.28
N LYS A 203 -14.59 -7.91 -9.57
CA LYS A 203 -15.39 -7.28 -10.63
C LYS A 203 -16.88 -7.54 -10.44
N LYS A 204 -17.29 -8.77 -10.12
CA LYS A 204 -18.69 -9.13 -9.86
C LYS A 204 -19.25 -8.33 -8.68
N ARG A 205 -18.51 -8.26 -7.57
CA ARG A 205 -18.91 -7.49 -6.38
C ARG A 205 -18.89 -5.97 -6.63
N PHE A 206 -17.96 -5.50 -7.44
CA PHE A 206 -17.87 -4.09 -7.82
C PHE A 206 -19.09 -3.65 -8.66
N ASN A 207 -19.52 -4.48 -9.59
CA ASN A 207 -20.71 -4.23 -10.42
C ASN A 207 -22.01 -4.31 -9.62
N SER A 208 -22.10 -5.16 -8.59
CA SER A 208 -23.29 -5.26 -7.73
C SER A 208 -23.42 -4.08 -6.73
N ASN A 209 -22.31 -3.40 -6.39
CA ASN A 209 -22.28 -2.25 -5.50
C ASN A 209 -22.14 -0.90 -6.23
N LEU A 210 -22.54 -0.84 -7.50
CA LEU A 210 -22.38 0.32 -8.39
C LEU A 210 -23.07 1.60 -7.93
N ASN A 211 -23.83 1.58 -6.85
CA ASN A 211 -24.54 2.75 -6.29
C ASN A 211 -23.78 3.51 -5.19
N SER A 212 -22.50 3.21 -4.92
CA SER A 212 -21.79 3.82 -3.82
C SER A 212 -20.54 4.60 -4.21
N LYS A 213 -20.10 5.47 -3.30
CA LYS A 213 -18.92 6.32 -3.20
C LYS A 213 -17.66 5.95 -4.03
N TYR A 214 -17.49 4.68 -4.41
CA TYR A 214 -16.33 4.18 -5.17
C TYR A 214 -16.37 4.50 -6.67
N LEU A 215 -17.57 4.72 -7.24
CA LEU A 215 -17.73 5.04 -8.66
C LEU A 215 -17.19 6.43 -9.01
N PHE A 216 -17.30 7.37 -8.06
CA PHE A 216 -16.75 8.71 -8.21
C PHE A 216 -15.23 8.69 -8.41
N LEU A 217 -14.52 7.78 -7.75
CA LEU A 217 -13.06 7.62 -7.86
C LEU A 217 -12.60 7.04 -9.21
N LEU A 218 -13.49 6.35 -9.93
CA LEU A 218 -13.19 5.74 -11.24
C LEU A 218 -13.75 6.55 -12.43
N LYS A 219 -14.78 7.36 -12.22
CA LYS A 219 -15.41 8.16 -13.28
C LYS A 219 -14.71 9.50 -13.56
N SER A 220 -13.90 10.00 -12.65
CA SER A 220 -13.17 11.26 -12.83
C SER A 220 -11.83 11.04 -13.55
N VAL A 221 -11.89 10.48 -14.76
CA VAL A 221 -10.80 10.45 -15.76
C VAL A 221 -11.37 10.96 -17.06
#